data_22abd1370c8dc1dc4ae26658c18832f2
#
_entry.id   22abd1370c8dc1dc4ae26658c18832f2
#
_cell.length_a   1.000
_cell.length_b   1.000
_cell.length_c   1.000
_cell.angle_alpha   90.00
_cell.angle_beta   90.00
_cell.angle_gamma   90.00
#
_symmetry.space_group_name_H-M   'P 1'
#
loop_
_entity.id
_entity.type
_entity.pdbx_description
1 polymer ?
#
loop_
_entity_poly.entity_id
_entity_poly.type
_entity_poly.pdbx_seq_one_letter_code
_entity_poly.pdbx_strand_id
1 'polypeptide(L)'
;MFQAHRALAASNTVAHLLAQVIRHILSPRLQPFSRRTLDVVYTTLQMKLSMLALCIMAASLAVSSVLADFQYGLPWGGDSRWAASIAKKSSSWYHHWENGLVHELGHLEYVPTFWGPTKWSQWNKRKHEMNHLHIEHLLAFNEPDVKGQANIDPDTAVGLFMQELQPYARKGVKVSSPQMVWDLDWLSKFMNKCHEAGCSISFIALHWYGGPRDIEALKKWVRSVH
;
A
#
# COMPACT_ATOMS: atom_id res chain seq x y z
N MET A 1 -13.19 12.04 13.72
CA MET A 1 -14.46 12.62 14.17
C MET A 1 -15.20 13.44 13.10
N PHE A 2 -14.55 14.14 12.20
CA PHE A 2 -15.19 15.00 11.18
C PHE A 2 -15.95 14.27 10.03
N GLN A 3 -15.64 13.02 9.73
CA GLN A 3 -16.33 12.27 8.65
C GLN A 3 -17.65 11.64 9.06
N ALA A 4 -17.82 11.28 10.33
CA ALA A 4 -19.08 10.72 10.84
C ALA A 4 -20.21 11.76 10.83
N HIS A 5 -19.90 13.02 11.08
CA HIS A 5 -20.89 14.12 11.02
C HIS A 5 -21.40 14.41 9.61
N ARG A 6 -20.58 14.24 8.56
CA ARG A 6 -21.03 14.45 7.17
C ARG A 6 -21.93 13.31 6.67
N ALA A 7 -21.67 12.08 7.07
CA ALA A 7 -22.52 10.93 6.71
C ALA A 7 -23.90 11.00 7.40
N LEU A 8 -23.96 11.45 8.64
CA LEU A 8 -25.22 11.66 9.37
C LEU A 8 -26.05 12.81 8.76
N ALA A 9 -25.42 13.91 8.36
CA ALA A 9 -26.07 15.04 7.70
C ALA A 9 -26.69 14.65 6.35
N ALA A 10 -25.95 13.85 5.55
CA ALA A 10 -26.47 13.36 4.25
C ALA A 10 -27.66 12.41 4.43
N SER A 11 -27.64 11.54 5.43
CA SER A 11 -28.74 10.63 5.76
C SER A 11 -30.00 11.39 6.15
N ASN A 12 -29.88 12.44 6.96
CA ASN A 12 -31.01 13.28 7.38
C ASN A 12 -31.62 14.07 6.21
N THR A 13 -30.80 14.53 5.26
CA THR A 13 -31.26 15.25 4.07
C THR A 13 -32.08 14.34 3.15
N VAL A 14 -31.64 13.09 2.94
CA VAL A 14 -32.36 12.09 2.13
C VAL A 14 -33.69 11.69 2.79
N ALA A 15 -33.70 11.47 4.09
CA ALA A 15 -34.93 11.17 4.83
C ALA A 15 -35.95 12.33 4.76
N HIS A 16 -35.49 13.59 4.84
CA HIS A 16 -36.33 14.76 4.72
C HIS A 16 -36.94 14.91 3.33
N LEU A 17 -36.15 14.71 2.27
CA LEU A 17 -36.62 14.70 0.88
C LEU A 17 -37.66 13.60 0.60
N LEU A 18 -37.40 12.39 1.10
CA LEU A 18 -38.36 11.28 1.02
C LEU A 18 -39.68 11.61 1.72
N ALA A 19 -39.64 12.21 2.91
CA ALA A 19 -40.85 12.62 3.63
C ALA A 19 -41.61 13.74 2.91
N GLN A 20 -40.95 14.65 2.21
CA GLN A 20 -41.58 15.66 1.39
C GLN A 20 -42.28 15.06 0.15
N VAL A 21 -41.62 14.15 -0.56
CA VAL A 21 -42.18 13.43 -1.71
C VAL A 21 -43.41 12.62 -1.31
N ILE A 22 -43.33 11.88 -0.20
CA ILE A 22 -44.48 11.10 0.32
C ILE A 22 -45.63 12.02 0.68
N ARG A 23 -45.41 13.15 1.35
CA ARG A 23 -46.46 14.13 1.67
C ARG A 23 -47.07 14.73 0.43
N HIS A 24 -46.33 14.93 -0.65
CA HIS A 24 -46.85 15.46 -1.90
C HIS A 24 -47.73 14.45 -2.64
N ILE A 25 -47.33 13.18 -2.64
CA ILE A 25 -48.12 12.07 -3.24
C ILE A 25 -49.40 11.79 -2.47
N LEU A 26 -49.40 11.94 -1.16
CA LEU A 26 -50.56 11.70 -0.28
C LEU A 26 -51.48 12.91 -0.09
N SER A 27 -51.25 13.99 -0.84
CA SER A 27 -52.09 15.20 -0.78
C SER A 27 -53.49 14.92 -1.33
N PRO A 28 -54.56 15.32 -0.60
CA PRO A 28 -55.96 15.05 -1.02
C PRO A 28 -56.43 15.76 -2.30
N ARG A 29 -55.56 16.52 -2.95
CA ARG A 29 -55.89 17.31 -4.17
C ARG A 29 -55.61 16.60 -5.50
N LEU A 30 -55.12 15.34 -5.46
CA LEU A 30 -54.89 14.54 -6.67
C LEU A 30 -56.09 13.65 -6.97
N GLN A 31 -56.60 13.73 -8.22
CA GLN A 31 -57.61 12.82 -8.72
C GLN A 31 -57.16 11.34 -8.54
N PRO A 32 -58.09 10.39 -8.31
CA PRO A 32 -57.70 9.00 -8.08
C PRO A 32 -56.98 8.43 -9.30
N PHE A 33 -55.71 8.17 -9.17
CA PHE A 33 -54.95 7.46 -10.17
C PHE A 33 -55.48 6.04 -10.35
N SER A 34 -55.46 5.53 -11.58
CA SER A 34 -55.86 4.15 -11.83
C SER A 34 -54.88 3.19 -11.09
N ARG A 35 -55.37 2.02 -10.65
CA ARG A 35 -54.49 1.00 -10.00
C ARG A 35 -53.25 0.72 -10.82
N ARG A 36 -53.33 0.63 -12.15
CA ARG A 36 -52.20 0.38 -13.03
C ARG A 36 -51.15 1.52 -12.94
N THR A 37 -51.55 2.79 -12.84
CA THR A 37 -50.62 3.91 -12.69
C THR A 37 -49.91 3.86 -11.33
N LEU A 38 -50.59 3.53 -10.27
CA LEU A 38 -49.99 3.36 -8.93
C LEU A 38 -48.97 2.21 -8.90
N ASP A 39 -49.28 1.08 -9.53
CA ASP A 39 -48.39 -0.09 -9.59
C ASP A 39 -47.10 0.25 -10.38
N VAL A 40 -47.20 0.99 -11.51
CA VAL A 40 -46.04 1.42 -12.27
C VAL A 40 -45.18 2.41 -11.48
N VAL A 41 -45.78 3.37 -10.76
CA VAL A 41 -45.05 4.32 -9.92
C VAL A 41 -44.36 3.56 -8.76
N TYR A 42 -45.05 2.64 -8.11
CA TYR A 42 -44.50 1.86 -7.02
C TYR A 42 -43.33 0.99 -7.47
N THR A 43 -43.44 0.25 -8.57
CA THR A 43 -42.37 -0.58 -9.12
C THR A 43 -41.16 0.26 -9.55
N THR A 44 -41.41 1.41 -10.18
CA THR A 44 -40.33 2.33 -10.58
C THR A 44 -39.60 2.91 -9.38
N LEU A 45 -40.33 3.27 -8.32
CA LEU A 45 -39.75 3.77 -7.07
C LEU A 45 -38.93 2.69 -6.34
N GLN A 46 -39.44 1.46 -6.28
CA GLN A 46 -38.74 0.31 -5.72
C GLN A 46 -37.42 0.02 -6.50
N MET A 47 -37.46 0.03 -7.84
CA MET A 47 -36.26 -0.17 -8.65
C MET A 47 -35.21 0.95 -8.41
N LYS A 48 -35.63 2.21 -8.33
CA LYS A 48 -34.72 3.34 -8.08
C LYS A 48 -34.10 3.27 -6.68
N LEU A 49 -34.89 2.89 -5.65
CA LEU A 49 -34.40 2.70 -4.29
C LEU A 49 -33.42 1.53 -4.19
N SER A 50 -33.69 0.41 -4.89
CA SER A 50 -32.78 -0.74 -4.95
C SER A 50 -31.48 -0.39 -5.65
N MET A 51 -31.53 0.34 -6.76
CA MET A 51 -30.33 0.83 -7.46
C MET A 51 -29.52 1.80 -6.59
N LEU A 52 -30.18 2.72 -5.88
CA LEU A 52 -29.51 3.65 -4.98
C LEU A 52 -28.85 2.90 -3.81
N ALA A 53 -29.51 1.89 -3.24
CA ALA A 53 -28.94 1.04 -2.18
C ALA A 53 -27.73 0.26 -2.71
N LEU A 54 -27.81 -0.28 -3.94
CA LEU A 54 -26.69 -0.98 -4.59
C LEU A 54 -25.50 -0.04 -4.83
N CYS A 55 -25.75 1.18 -5.30
CA CYS A 55 -24.72 2.19 -5.50
C CYS A 55 -24.07 2.60 -4.16
N ILE A 56 -24.82 2.76 -3.09
CA ILE A 56 -24.31 3.08 -1.75
C ILE A 56 -23.48 1.90 -1.21
N MET A 57 -23.92 0.68 -1.39
CA MET A 57 -23.14 -0.50 -1.00
C MET A 57 -21.88 -0.66 -1.82
N ALA A 58 -21.93 -0.46 -3.14
CA ALA A 58 -20.75 -0.48 -4.00
C ALA A 58 -19.76 0.64 -3.64
N ALA A 59 -20.25 1.84 -3.34
CA ALA A 59 -19.41 2.96 -2.88
C ALA A 59 -18.79 2.69 -1.51
N SER A 60 -19.51 2.05 -0.57
CA SER A 60 -18.95 1.69 0.73
C SER A 60 -17.93 0.55 0.64
N LEU A 61 -18.11 -0.41 -0.26
CA LEU A 61 -17.12 -1.44 -0.56
C LEU A 61 -15.89 -0.85 -1.24
N ALA A 62 -16.05 0.09 -2.16
CA ALA A 62 -14.94 0.80 -2.81
C ALA A 62 -14.15 1.68 -1.82
N VAL A 63 -14.82 2.33 -0.87
CA VAL A 63 -14.16 3.10 0.20
C VAL A 63 -13.42 2.19 1.18
N SER A 64 -13.93 1.00 1.47
CA SER A 64 -13.23 0.02 2.31
C SER A 64 -11.97 -0.54 1.63
N SER A 65 -11.94 -0.63 0.30
CA SER A 65 -10.75 -1.07 -0.44
C SER A 65 -9.68 0.01 -0.63
N VAL A 66 -10.00 1.28 -0.35
CA VAL A 66 -9.07 2.42 -0.44
C VAL A 66 -8.43 2.76 0.91
N LEU A 67 -8.93 2.23 2.02
CA LEU A 67 -8.16 2.17 3.26
C LEU A 67 -7.12 1.05 3.07
N ALA A 68 -6.05 1.36 2.31
CA ALA A 68 -4.87 0.52 2.29
C ALA A 68 -4.52 0.21 3.74
N ASP A 69 -4.50 -1.07 4.06
CA ASP A 69 -4.16 -1.54 5.39
C ASP A 69 -2.70 -1.12 5.62
N PHE A 70 -2.50 -0.04 6.36
CA PHE A 70 -1.16 0.44 6.70
C PHE A 70 -0.48 -0.63 7.55
N GLN A 71 0.43 -1.35 6.94
CA GLN A 71 1.23 -2.33 7.63
C GLN A 71 2.47 -1.65 8.22
N TYR A 72 2.60 -1.74 9.54
CA TYR A 72 3.78 -1.23 10.23
C TYR A 72 4.87 -2.31 10.24
N GLY A 73 6.06 -1.94 9.75
CA GLY A 73 7.25 -2.78 9.84
C GLY A 73 8.24 -2.30 10.88
N LEU A 74 9.11 -3.18 11.32
CA LEU A 74 10.22 -2.88 12.20
C LEU A 74 11.54 -2.98 11.42
N PRO A 75 12.17 -1.85 11.03
CA PRO A 75 13.55 -1.87 10.55
C PRO A 75 14.48 -2.13 11.72
N TRP A 76 15.29 -3.19 11.65
CA TRP A 76 16.13 -3.62 12.74
C TRP A 76 17.61 -3.65 12.33
N GLY A 77 18.49 -3.22 13.20
CA GLY A 77 19.94 -3.19 12.96
C GLY A 77 20.77 -3.34 14.23
N GLY A 78 20.11 -3.60 15.35
CA GLY A 78 20.73 -3.65 16.66
C GLY A 78 20.77 -5.06 17.26
N ASP A 79 20.96 -5.12 18.58
CA ASP A 79 20.92 -6.34 19.37
C ASP A 79 19.50 -6.95 19.34
N SER A 80 19.38 -8.16 18.81
CA SER A 80 18.11 -8.86 18.64
C SER A 80 17.35 -9.13 19.94
N ARG A 81 18.03 -9.17 21.07
CA ARG A 81 17.42 -9.34 22.41
C ARG A 81 16.36 -8.32 22.73
N TRP A 82 16.43 -7.12 22.15
CA TRP A 82 15.48 -6.03 22.36
C TRP A 82 14.34 -5.98 21.35
N ALA A 83 14.47 -6.75 20.25
CA ALA A 83 13.54 -6.67 19.13
C ALA A 83 12.09 -6.94 19.55
N ALA A 84 11.85 -8.00 20.30
CA ALA A 84 10.51 -8.37 20.75
C ALA A 84 9.85 -7.33 21.66
N SER A 85 10.64 -6.61 22.47
CA SER A 85 10.11 -5.55 23.37
C SER A 85 9.76 -4.27 22.63
N ILE A 86 10.37 -4.04 21.46
CA ILE A 86 10.15 -2.86 20.62
C ILE A 86 9.05 -3.14 19.57
N ALA A 87 8.94 -4.38 19.10
CA ALA A 87 7.88 -4.79 18.18
C ALA A 87 6.51 -4.59 18.81
N LYS A 88 5.70 -3.72 18.22
CA LYS A 88 4.33 -3.46 18.68
C LYS A 88 3.39 -4.54 18.14
N LYS A 89 2.21 -4.72 18.78
CA LYS A 89 1.15 -5.62 18.30
C LYS A 89 0.66 -5.28 16.87
N SER A 90 0.85 -4.03 16.43
CA SER A 90 0.53 -3.56 15.09
C SER A 90 1.62 -3.83 14.05
N SER A 91 2.81 -4.31 14.46
CA SER A 91 3.88 -4.68 13.53
C SER A 91 3.51 -5.99 12.83
N SER A 92 3.61 -6.00 11.50
CA SER A 92 3.29 -7.17 10.66
C SER A 92 4.52 -7.75 9.96
N TRP A 93 5.57 -6.96 9.80
CA TRP A 93 6.79 -7.37 9.12
C TRP A 93 8.03 -6.73 9.77
N TYR A 94 9.21 -7.26 9.42
CA TYR A 94 10.50 -6.67 9.79
C TYR A 94 11.55 -6.93 8.71
N HIS A 95 12.55 -6.09 8.65
CA HIS A 95 13.79 -6.35 7.92
C HIS A 95 15.00 -6.07 8.78
N HIS A 96 16.14 -6.65 8.41
CA HIS A 96 17.40 -6.42 9.09
C HIS A 96 18.49 -6.07 8.06
N TRP A 97 19.17 -4.92 8.27
CA TRP A 97 20.17 -4.47 7.30
C TRP A 97 21.38 -5.40 7.16
N GLU A 98 21.74 -6.18 8.20
CA GLU A 98 22.98 -6.95 8.21
C GLU A 98 22.81 -8.43 8.60
N ASN A 99 22.10 -8.72 9.68
CA ASN A 99 22.16 -10.05 10.33
C ASN A 99 21.09 -11.06 9.87
N GLY A 100 20.14 -10.67 9.03
CA GLY A 100 19.09 -11.54 8.54
C GLY A 100 18.00 -11.84 9.56
N LEU A 101 17.71 -13.10 9.78
CA LEU A 101 16.63 -13.52 10.68
C LEU A 101 16.87 -13.08 12.12
N VAL A 102 15.78 -12.58 12.72
CA VAL A 102 15.70 -12.27 14.15
C VAL A 102 14.73 -13.26 14.77
N HIS A 103 15.23 -14.21 15.52
CA HIS A 103 14.45 -15.30 16.09
C HIS A 103 13.27 -14.82 16.94
N GLU A 104 13.48 -13.76 17.71
CA GLU A 104 12.48 -13.12 18.57
C GLU A 104 11.32 -12.49 17.82
N LEU A 105 11.45 -12.29 16.50
CA LEU A 105 10.44 -11.71 15.60
C LEU A 105 9.82 -12.77 14.66
N GLY A 106 10.00 -14.05 14.93
CA GLY A 106 9.53 -15.14 14.05
C GLY A 106 8.01 -15.20 13.84
N HIS A 107 7.22 -14.38 14.54
CA HIS A 107 5.78 -14.20 14.33
C HIS A 107 5.45 -13.11 13.30
N LEU A 108 6.45 -12.35 12.83
CA LEU A 108 6.31 -11.32 11.82
C LEU A 108 6.86 -11.80 10.48
N GLU A 109 6.39 -11.21 9.39
CA GLU A 109 6.98 -11.46 8.07
C GLU A 109 8.43 -10.96 8.04
N TYR A 110 9.36 -11.83 7.69
CA TYR A 110 10.73 -11.46 7.42
C TYR A 110 10.88 -10.96 5.98
N VAL A 111 11.34 -9.72 5.81
CA VAL A 111 11.63 -9.12 4.50
C VAL A 111 13.15 -9.02 4.32
N PRO A 112 13.78 -9.97 3.64
CA PRO A 112 15.22 -9.93 3.39
C PRO A 112 15.62 -8.76 2.50
N THR A 113 16.88 -8.38 2.56
CA THR A 113 17.44 -7.26 1.80
C THR A 113 18.69 -7.67 1.04
N PHE A 114 18.74 -7.43 -0.28
CA PHE A 114 19.99 -7.39 -1.01
C PHE A 114 20.60 -6.00 -0.89
N TRP A 115 21.36 -5.79 0.18
CA TRP A 115 21.88 -4.47 0.54
C TRP A 115 22.76 -3.85 -0.56
N GLY A 116 23.54 -4.66 -1.23
CA GLY A 116 24.44 -4.26 -2.32
C GLY A 116 25.72 -5.10 -2.39
N PRO A 117 26.55 -4.91 -3.40
CA PRO A 117 27.71 -5.77 -3.68
C PRO A 117 28.79 -5.73 -2.59
N THR A 118 28.91 -4.65 -1.84
CA THR A 118 29.86 -4.56 -0.72
C THR A 118 29.54 -5.49 0.44
N LYS A 119 28.27 -5.95 0.54
CA LYS A 119 27.80 -6.92 1.55
C LYS A 119 27.45 -8.29 0.95
N TRP A 120 28.22 -8.71 -0.03
CA TRP A 120 27.96 -9.96 -0.76
C TRP A 120 27.94 -11.20 0.12
N SER A 121 28.79 -11.26 1.13
CA SER A 121 28.82 -12.39 2.05
C SER A 121 27.53 -12.51 2.88
N GLN A 122 26.97 -11.38 3.31
CA GLN A 122 25.67 -11.34 3.97
C GLN A 122 24.55 -11.77 3.02
N TRP A 123 24.58 -11.31 1.77
CA TRP A 123 23.60 -11.71 0.77
C TRP A 123 23.60 -13.21 0.52
N ASN A 124 24.77 -13.84 0.43
CA ASN A 124 24.88 -15.29 0.29
C ASN A 124 24.24 -16.04 1.46
N LYS A 125 24.40 -15.54 2.70
CA LYS A 125 23.70 -16.08 3.87
C LYS A 125 22.17 -15.91 3.74
N ARG A 126 21.69 -14.74 3.29
CA ARG A 126 20.25 -14.50 3.04
C ARG A 126 19.70 -15.47 2.01
N LYS A 127 20.41 -15.67 0.88
CA LYS A 127 20.01 -16.66 -0.14
C LYS A 127 19.85 -18.05 0.45
N HIS A 128 20.77 -18.46 1.34
CA HIS A 128 20.66 -19.74 2.01
C HIS A 128 19.44 -19.84 2.94
N GLU A 129 19.19 -18.81 3.74
CA GLU A 129 18.02 -18.74 4.62
C GLU A 129 16.71 -18.77 3.82
N MET A 130 16.61 -17.98 2.75
CA MET A 130 15.43 -17.90 1.89
C MET A 130 15.06 -19.24 1.22
N ASN A 131 16.00 -20.17 1.05
CA ASN A 131 15.69 -21.50 0.52
C ASN A 131 14.80 -22.33 1.44
N HIS A 132 14.73 -21.98 2.72
CA HIS A 132 13.99 -22.71 3.77
C HIS A 132 12.80 -21.92 4.31
N LEU A 133 12.50 -20.73 3.73
CA LEU A 133 11.47 -19.83 4.20
C LEU A 133 10.48 -19.50 3.08
N HIS A 134 9.26 -19.21 3.48
CA HIS A 134 8.33 -18.52 2.60
C HIS A 134 8.64 -17.02 2.62
N ILE A 135 9.09 -16.49 1.49
CA ILE A 135 9.39 -15.06 1.33
C ILE A 135 8.33 -14.45 0.42
N GLU A 136 7.60 -13.48 0.92
CA GLU A 136 6.59 -12.74 0.15
C GLU A 136 7.18 -11.45 -0.45
N HIS A 137 7.99 -10.72 0.33
CA HIS A 137 8.60 -9.47 -0.07
C HIS A 137 10.13 -9.52 0.05
N LEU A 138 10.82 -8.78 -0.83
CA LEU A 138 12.28 -8.69 -0.87
C LEU A 138 12.69 -7.25 -1.20
N LEU A 139 13.55 -6.66 -0.37
CA LEU A 139 14.10 -5.34 -0.58
C LEU A 139 15.36 -5.39 -1.47
N ALA A 140 15.43 -4.47 -2.43
CA ALA A 140 16.60 -4.29 -3.28
C ALA A 140 17.67 -3.42 -2.57
N PHE A 141 18.61 -2.88 -3.33
CA PHE A 141 19.80 -2.16 -2.88
C PHE A 141 19.52 -1.07 -1.85
N ASN A 142 20.33 -1.03 -0.79
CA ASN A 142 20.23 0.01 0.23
C ASN A 142 20.96 1.27 -0.21
N GLU A 143 20.21 2.35 -0.40
CA GLU A 143 20.72 3.69 -0.68
C GLU A 143 21.81 3.71 -1.77
N PRO A 144 21.51 3.26 -2.99
CA PRO A 144 22.51 3.19 -4.07
C PRO A 144 23.00 4.57 -4.52
N ASP A 145 22.22 5.62 -4.21
CA ASP A 145 22.46 7.02 -4.45
C ASP A 145 23.35 7.70 -3.37
N VAL A 146 23.80 6.95 -2.35
CA VAL A 146 24.57 7.50 -1.23
C VAL A 146 25.97 6.93 -1.17
N LYS A 147 26.97 7.83 -1.15
CA LYS A 147 28.37 7.46 -0.92
C LYS A 147 28.53 6.80 0.45
N GLY A 148 29.17 5.63 0.48
CA GLY A 148 29.36 4.86 1.72
C GLY A 148 28.24 3.87 2.03
N GLN A 149 27.15 3.90 1.26
CA GLN A 149 26.10 2.89 1.25
C GLN A 149 26.32 1.89 0.09
N ALA A 150 25.28 1.38 -0.54
CA ALA A 150 25.48 0.50 -1.70
C ALA A 150 26.29 1.19 -2.81
N ASN A 151 26.05 2.48 -3.03
CA ASN A 151 26.85 3.36 -3.89
C ASN A 151 27.20 2.72 -5.24
N ILE A 152 26.19 2.37 -6.00
CA ILE A 152 26.30 1.75 -7.32
C ILE A 152 25.61 2.60 -8.37
N ASP A 153 26.14 2.59 -9.60
CA ASP A 153 25.48 3.27 -10.72
C ASP A 153 24.26 2.47 -11.22
N PRO A 154 23.33 3.12 -11.96
CA PRO A 154 22.13 2.46 -12.45
C PRO A 154 22.36 1.25 -13.35
N ASP A 155 23.41 1.25 -14.20
CA ASP A 155 23.71 0.12 -15.09
C ASP A 155 24.15 -1.11 -14.32
N THR A 156 25.06 -0.93 -13.37
CA THR A 156 25.50 -1.98 -12.45
C THR A 156 24.32 -2.49 -11.63
N ALA A 157 23.44 -1.61 -11.15
CA ALA A 157 22.26 -1.98 -10.37
C ALA A 157 21.30 -2.85 -11.19
N VAL A 158 21.04 -2.53 -12.46
CA VAL A 158 20.19 -3.35 -13.35
C VAL A 158 20.79 -4.73 -13.55
N GLY A 159 22.10 -4.82 -13.84
CA GLY A 159 22.79 -6.10 -13.99
C GLY A 159 22.67 -6.98 -12.75
N LEU A 160 22.91 -6.42 -11.57
CA LEU A 160 22.76 -7.10 -10.30
C LEU A 160 21.30 -7.48 -9.99
N PHE A 161 20.34 -6.62 -10.33
CA PHE A 161 18.90 -6.93 -10.16
C PHE A 161 18.53 -8.16 -10.98
N MET A 162 18.89 -8.17 -12.25
CA MET A 162 18.60 -9.29 -13.14
C MET A 162 19.26 -10.59 -12.71
N GLN A 163 20.47 -10.51 -12.17
CA GLN A 163 21.22 -11.67 -11.71
C GLN A 163 20.68 -12.22 -10.37
N GLU A 164 20.44 -11.35 -9.39
CA GLU A 164 20.24 -11.73 -7.99
C GLU A 164 18.79 -11.64 -7.52
N LEU A 165 18.00 -10.70 -8.03
CA LEU A 165 16.65 -10.41 -7.55
C LEU A 165 15.56 -10.92 -8.50
N GLN A 166 15.77 -10.77 -9.80
CA GLN A 166 14.81 -11.24 -10.82
C GLN A 166 14.44 -12.72 -10.70
N PRO A 167 15.34 -13.65 -10.32
CA PRO A 167 14.96 -15.05 -10.10
C PRO A 167 13.89 -15.23 -9.01
N TYR A 168 13.88 -14.39 -7.98
CA TYR A 168 12.86 -14.42 -6.94
C TYR A 168 11.55 -13.80 -7.42
N ALA A 169 11.60 -12.69 -8.16
CA ALA A 169 10.42 -12.08 -8.76
C ALA A 169 9.70 -13.06 -9.70
N ARG A 170 10.44 -13.84 -10.49
CA ARG A 170 9.88 -14.91 -11.36
C ARG A 170 9.19 -16.04 -10.59
N LYS A 171 9.54 -16.23 -9.32
CA LYS A 171 8.90 -17.19 -8.41
C LYS A 171 7.71 -16.60 -7.66
N GLY A 172 7.34 -15.35 -7.93
CA GLY A 172 6.20 -14.66 -7.32
C GLY A 172 6.54 -13.80 -6.10
N VAL A 173 7.82 -13.69 -5.70
CA VAL A 173 8.25 -12.78 -4.64
C VAL A 173 8.10 -11.34 -5.12
N LYS A 174 7.49 -10.48 -4.32
CA LYS A 174 7.36 -9.05 -4.60
C LYS A 174 8.68 -8.36 -4.29
N VAL A 175 9.38 -7.92 -5.32
CA VAL A 175 10.68 -7.26 -5.19
C VAL A 175 10.52 -5.74 -5.30
N SER A 176 11.18 -4.99 -4.41
CA SER A 176 11.15 -3.53 -4.41
C SER A 176 12.02 -2.91 -5.50
N SER A 177 11.78 -1.62 -5.79
CA SER A 177 12.83 -0.75 -6.34
C SER A 177 14.02 -0.68 -5.36
N PRO A 178 15.18 -0.13 -5.78
CA PRO A 178 16.20 0.30 -4.84
C PRO A 178 15.63 1.23 -3.78
N GLN A 179 16.17 1.18 -2.56
CA GLN A 179 15.74 1.96 -1.40
C GLN A 179 16.39 3.36 -1.48
N MET A 180 15.70 4.30 -2.10
CA MET A 180 16.22 5.62 -2.46
C MET A 180 16.14 6.63 -1.32
N VAL A 181 17.13 7.54 -1.25
CA VAL A 181 17.13 8.65 -0.27
C VAL A 181 16.72 9.97 -0.91
N TRP A 182 17.26 10.35 -2.07
CA TRP A 182 17.01 11.67 -2.68
C TRP A 182 17.17 11.74 -4.21
N ASP A 183 17.99 10.89 -4.85
CA ASP A 183 18.34 11.06 -6.27
C ASP A 183 17.29 10.44 -7.21
N LEU A 184 16.30 11.26 -7.61
CA LEU A 184 15.27 10.85 -8.54
C LEU A 184 15.78 10.63 -9.97
N ASP A 185 16.86 11.31 -10.38
CA ASP A 185 17.46 11.08 -11.68
C ASP A 185 18.12 9.70 -11.74
N TRP A 186 18.78 9.29 -10.64
CA TRP A 186 19.29 7.94 -10.49
C TRP A 186 18.17 6.90 -10.59
N LEU A 187 17.10 7.11 -9.82
CA LEU A 187 15.94 6.20 -9.82
C LEU A 187 15.29 6.10 -11.20
N SER A 188 15.07 7.23 -11.86
CA SER A 188 14.50 7.28 -13.21
C SER A 188 15.35 6.50 -14.23
N LYS A 189 16.68 6.71 -14.21
CA LYS A 189 17.61 5.95 -15.07
C LYS A 189 17.54 4.46 -14.80
N PHE A 190 17.55 4.06 -13.53
CA PHE A 190 17.41 2.65 -13.14
C PHE A 190 16.09 2.05 -13.63
N MET A 191 14.95 2.72 -13.37
CA MET A 191 13.62 2.23 -13.73
C MET A 191 13.47 2.05 -15.25
N ASN A 192 13.97 3.02 -16.05
CA ASN A 192 13.94 2.94 -17.51
C ASN A 192 14.77 1.75 -18.02
N LYS A 193 16.01 1.62 -17.54
CA LYS A 193 16.89 0.50 -17.92
C LYS A 193 16.35 -0.86 -17.45
N CYS A 194 15.76 -0.92 -16.26
CA CYS A 194 15.08 -2.10 -15.74
C CYS A 194 13.87 -2.49 -16.59
N HIS A 195 13.10 -1.50 -17.05
CA HIS A 195 12.00 -1.75 -17.98
C HIS A 195 12.49 -2.38 -19.28
N GLU A 196 13.55 -1.83 -19.88
CA GLU A 196 14.19 -2.37 -21.09
C GLU A 196 14.75 -3.78 -20.86
N ALA A 197 15.32 -4.05 -19.70
CA ALA A 197 15.88 -5.35 -19.34
C ALA A 197 14.82 -6.40 -18.91
N GLY A 198 13.57 -6.00 -18.70
CA GLY A 198 12.49 -6.88 -18.26
C GLY A 198 12.52 -7.19 -16.76
N CYS A 199 12.97 -6.26 -15.93
CA CYS A 199 12.87 -6.39 -14.47
C CYS A 199 11.40 -6.43 -14.01
N SER A 200 11.15 -7.21 -12.97
CA SER A 200 9.84 -7.28 -12.30
C SER A 200 9.91 -6.60 -10.94
N ILE A 201 9.60 -5.30 -10.90
CA ILE A 201 9.54 -4.49 -9.68
C ILE A 201 8.07 -4.39 -9.25
N SER A 202 7.78 -4.71 -7.99
CA SER A 202 6.42 -4.77 -7.46
C SER A 202 6.03 -3.55 -6.64
N PHE A 203 6.98 -2.85 -6.02
CA PHE A 203 6.72 -1.67 -5.20
C PHE A 203 7.96 -0.77 -5.13
N ILE A 204 7.73 0.50 -4.77
CA ILE A 204 8.80 1.48 -4.58
C ILE A 204 9.22 1.50 -3.11
N ALA A 205 10.53 1.46 -2.86
CA ALA A 205 11.12 1.59 -1.54
C ALA A 205 11.83 2.94 -1.41
N LEU A 206 11.51 3.67 -0.35
CA LEU A 206 12.06 4.99 -0.08
C LEU A 206 12.54 5.08 1.35
N HIS A 207 13.67 5.75 1.56
CA HIS A 207 14.13 6.18 2.87
C HIS A 207 13.77 7.64 3.12
N TRP A 208 13.56 7.97 4.37
CA TRP A 208 13.29 9.32 4.81
C TRP A 208 14.04 9.64 6.10
N TYR A 209 14.72 10.76 6.11
CA TYR A 209 15.42 11.30 7.27
C TYR A 209 14.87 12.69 7.59
N GLY A 210 14.15 12.83 8.68
CA GLY A 210 13.52 14.08 9.07
C GLY A 210 12.92 14.03 10.48
N GLY A 211 12.60 15.21 11.01
CA GLY A 211 11.98 15.35 12.30
C GLY A 211 10.45 15.30 12.25
N PRO A 212 9.79 15.32 13.42
CA PRO A 212 8.31 15.25 13.48
C PRO A 212 7.60 16.47 12.86
N ARG A 213 8.32 17.55 12.58
CA ARG A 213 7.79 18.76 11.91
C ARG A 213 7.94 18.72 10.39
N ASP A 214 8.62 17.72 9.83
CA ASP A 214 8.96 17.65 8.40
C ASP A 214 7.96 16.83 7.59
N ILE A 215 6.75 16.60 8.11
CA ILE A 215 5.73 15.74 7.48
C ILE A 215 5.34 16.21 6.07
N GLU A 216 5.32 17.51 5.81
CA GLU A 216 5.00 18.02 4.47
C GLU A 216 6.16 17.79 3.48
N ALA A 217 7.40 17.82 3.95
CA ALA A 217 8.55 17.45 3.15
C ALA A 217 8.54 15.94 2.82
N LEU A 218 8.20 15.08 3.78
CA LEU A 218 7.97 13.65 3.53
C LEU A 218 6.88 13.44 2.47
N LYS A 219 5.72 14.10 2.61
CA LYS A 219 4.65 13.99 1.62
C LYS A 219 5.08 14.46 0.24
N LYS A 220 5.86 15.54 0.16
CA LYS A 220 6.42 16.03 -1.10
C LYS A 220 7.36 14.99 -1.70
N TRP A 221 8.26 14.41 -0.90
CA TRP A 221 9.18 13.35 -1.33
C TRP A 221 8.41 12.14 -1.91
N VAL A 222 7.45 11.61 -1.19
CA VAL A 222 6.62 10.48 -1.66
C VAL A 222 5.90 10.83 -2.97
N ARG A 223 5.32 12.03 -3.09
CA ARG A 223 4.63 12.46 -4.32
C ARG A 223 5.55 12.67 -5.51
N SER A 224 6.82 12.99 -5.29
CA SER A 224 7.76 13.22 -6.39
C SER A 224 8.20 11.93 -7.11
N VAL A 225 7.88 10.76 -6.56
CA VAL A 225 8.19 9.44 -7.11
C VAL A 225 7.01 8.85 -7.91
N HIS A 226 5.86 9.51 -7.87
CA HIS A 226 4.67 9.19 -8.66
C HIS A 226 4.66 9.97 -9.97
#